data_86d10b3c1ee1e1e26b2c0b83603b9ffd
#
_entry.id   86d10b3c1ee1e1e26b2c0b83603b9ffd
#
_cell.length_a   1.000
_cell.length_b   1.000
_cell.length_c   1.000
_cell.angle_alpha   90.00
_cell.angle_beta   90.00
_cell.angle_gamma   90.00
#
_symmetry.space_group_name_H-M   'P 1'
#
loop_
_entity.id
_entity.type
_entity.pdbx_description
1 polymer ?
#
loop_
_entity_poly.entity_id
_entity_poly.type
_entity_poly.pdbx_seq_one_letter_code
_entity_poly.pdbx_strand_id
1 'polypeptide(L)'
;MSEVKETENLTPAEPVVEPPVEPAAPVVAPAAEPESLISGEPKADDLPVADAPEPLVADDITFPEGMEVPDEIREELLTVLNDTEASPKDRAQALVDLQAKVAGQASEAASQQFQDQQRQWQDEVKNDPEIGGEKFQSNLQGIQRLVDQFGNEEFAGVMAATGAGNNIHVVRFFHAIAQKVNEGGPISGAPANAEDSAASRMFPSMKG
;
A
#
# COMPACT_ATOMS: atom_id res chain seq x y z
N MET A 1 -43.93 -2.35 -42.56
CA MET A 1 -43.39 -3.45 -43.36
C MET A 1 -41.91 -3.44 -43.08
N SER A 2 -41.30 -4.32 -42.49
CA SER A 2 -41.32 -5.73 -42.16
C SER A 2 -40.43 -5.87 -40.90
N GLU A 3 -40.91 -6.48 -39.98
CA GLU A 3 -40.79 -7.86 -39.44
C GLU A 3 -39.54 -8.11 -38.57
N VAL A 4 -39.91 -8.25 -37.35
CA VAL A 4 -39.15 -8.79 -36.20
C VAL A 4 -38.87 -10.27 -36.43
N LYS A 5 -37.67 -10.74 -36.17
CA LYS A 5 -37.40 -12.16 -35.95
C LYS A 5 -36.76 -12.37 -34.60
N GLU A 6 -37.57 -12.84 -33.72
CA GLU A 6 -37.32 -13.50 -32.46
C GLU A 6 -36.63 -14.84 -32.71
N THR A 7 -35.52 -15.09 -32.04
CA THR A 7 -34.91 -16.42 -31.99
C THR A 7 -34.89 -16.87 -30.53
N GLU A 8 -35.74 -17.88 -30.27
CA GLU A 8 -35.82 -18.65 -29.03
C GLU A 8 -34.47 -19.30 -28.69
N ASN A 9 -34.08 -19.15 -27.44
CA ASN A 9 -32.99 -19.85 -26.81
C ASN A 9 -33.49 -21.14 -26.16
N LEU A 10 -33.20 -22.28 -26.80
CA LEU A 10 -33.50 -23.61 -26.29
C LEU A 10 -32.45 -24.02 -25.25
N THR A 11 -32.85 -24.16 -24.02
CA THR A 11 -32.07 -24.80 -22.94
C THR A 11 -32.13 -26.33 -23.11
N PRO A 12 -31.03 -27.06 -23.11
CA PRO A 12 -31.03 -28.52 -23.03
C PRO A 12 -31.24 -28.98 -21.58
N ALA A 13 -32.19 -29.91 -21.41
CA ALA A 13 -32.50 -30.58 -20.16
C ALA A 13 -31.35 -31.48 -19.66
N GLU A 14 -31.09 -31.45 -18.36
CA GLU A 14 -30.22 -32.39 -17.64
C GLU A 14 -30.88 -33.77 -17.55
N PRO A 15 -30.12 -34.87 -17.68
CA PRO A 15 -30.62 -36.20 -17.44
C PRO A 15 -30.66 -36.52 -15.93
N VAL A 16 -31.86 -36.93 -15.49
CA VAL A 16 -32.10 -37.50 -14.16
C VAL A 16 -31.44 -38.89 -14.09
N VAL A 17 -30.52 -39.03 -13.14
CA VAL A 17 -29.91 -40.33 -12.81
C VAL A 17 -30.59 -40.88 -11.58
N GLU A 18 -31.33 -42.00 -11.73
CA GLU A 18 -31.90 -42.77 -10.64
C GLU A 18 -30.79 -43.45 -9.80
N PRO A 19 -30.97 -43.56 -8.45
CA PRO A 19 -30.01 -44.24 -7.59
C PRO A 19 -30.16 -45.78 -7.72
N PRO A 20 -29.05 -46.53 -7.69
CA PRO A 20 -29.10 -48.00 -7.76
C PRO A 20 -29.59 -48.61 -6.46
N VAL A 21 -30.42 -49.64 -6.63
CA VAL A 21 -31.01 -50.47 -5.58
C VAL A 21 -29.92 -51.27 -4.89
N GLU A 22 -29.89 -51.22 -3.58
CA GLU A 22 -29.01 -51.99 -2.67
C GLU A 22 -29.47 -53.44 -2.61
N PRO A 23 -28.59 -54.46 -2.80
CA PRO A 23 -28.93 -55.85 -2.51
C PRO A 23 -28.69 -56.17 -1.04
N ALA A 24 -29.71 -56.81 -0.44
CA ALA A 24 -29.75 -57.25 0.96
C ALA A 24 -28.56 -58.14 1.34
N ALA A 25 -27.93 -57.80 2.46
CA ALA A 25 -26.85 -58.58 3.09
C ALA A 25 -27.40 -59.83 3.79
N PRO A 26 -26.66 -60.96 3.78
CA PRO A 26 -27.01 -62.10 4.61
C PRO A 26 -26.59 -61.88 6.07
N VAL A 27 -27.53 -62.23 6.96
CA VAL A 27 -27.35 -62.22 8.42
C VAL A 27 -26.35 -63.32 8.79
N VAL A 28 -25.13 -62.95 9.25
CA VAL A 28 -24.15 -63.86 9.87
C VAL A 28 -24.18 -63.61 11.38
N ALA A 29 -24.24 -64.70 12.13
CA ALA A 29 -24.28 -64.73 13.60
C ALA A 29 -23.00 -64.12 14.21
N PRO A 30 -23.07 -63.62 15.46
CA PRO A 30 -21.96 -62.90 16.10
C PRO A 30 -20.81 -63.87 16.40
N ALA A 31 -19.68 -63.67 15.70
CA ALA A 31 -18.38 -64.24 16.10
C ALA A 31 -17.79 -63.37 17.25
N ALA A 32 -17.29 -64.03 18.27
CA ALA A 32 -16.66 -63.40 19.42
C ALA A 32 -15.59 -62.35 18.98
N GLU A 33 -15.66 -61.16 19.52
CA GLU A 33 -14.73 -60.11 19.32
C GLU A 33 -13.33 -60.53 19.87
N PRO A 34 -12.26 -60.38 19.07
CA PRO A 34 -10.92 -60.53 19.64
C PRO A 34 -10.64 -59.37 20.59
N GLU A 35 -10.33 -59.66 21.85
CA GLU A 35 -9.91 -58.65 22.82
C GLU A 35 -8.66 -57.94 22.27
N SER A 36 -8.78 -56.64 22.05
CA SER A 36 -7.69 -55.78 21.61
C SER A 36 -6.67 -55.65 22.77
N LEU A 37 -5.44 -56.08 22.51
CA LEU A 37 -4.32 -55.94 23.44
C LEU A 37 -3.92 -54.46 23.72
N ILE A 38 -4.68 -53.52 23.16
CA ILE A 38 -4.45 -52.06 23.32
C ILE A 38 -5.60 -51.38 24.09
N SER A 39 -6.53 -52.16 24.69
CA SER A 39 -7.60 -51.66 25.57
C SER A 39 -7.13 -51.42 27.01
N GLY A 40 -6.02 -50.76 27.17
CA GLY A 40 -5.71 -50.07 28.41
C GLY A 40 -6.20 -48.64 28.28
N GLU A 41 -7.29 -48.27 28.98
CA GLU A 41 -7.58 -46.85 29.16
C GLU A 41 -6.33 -46.20 29.75
N PRO A 42 -5.72 -45.19 29.05
CA PRO A 42 -4.63 -44.45 29.67
C PRO A 42 -5.24 -43.71 30.87
N LYS A 43 -4.77 -44.06 32.06
CA LYS A 43 -5.07 -43.28 33.27
C LYS A 43 -4.62 -41.85 32.93
N ALA A 44 -5.52 -40.90 33.09
CA ALA A 44 -5.31 -39.48 32.83
C ALA A 44 -4.16 -38.83 33.68
N ASP A 45 -3.56 -39.61 34.58
CA ASP A 45 -2.50 -39.13 35.49
C ASP A 45 -1.05 -39.35 34.97
N ASP A 46 -0.84 -39.98 33.81
CA ASP A 46 0.51 -40.32 33.31
C ASP A 46 0.92 -39.55 32.02
N LEU A 47 0.17 -38.52 31.61
CA LEU A 47 0.66 -37.62 30.62
C LEU A 47 1.58 -36.60 31.31
N PRO A 48 2.84 -36.39 30.85
CA PRO A 48 3.65 -35.31 31.38
C PRO A 48 2.86 -34.03 31.21
N VAL A 49 2.52 -33.38 32.34
CA VAL A 49 1.99 -32.03 32.32
C VAL A 49 3.08 -31.21 31.64
N ALA A 50 2.84 -30.83 30.37
CA ALA A 50 3.73 -29.91 29.69
C ALA A 50 3.77 -28.66 30.56
N ASP A 51 4.94 -28.32 31.08
CA ASP A 51 5.13 -27.06 31.80
C ASP A 51 4.54 -25.95 30.92
N ALA A 52 3.76 -25.07 31.56
CA ALA A 52 3.20 -23.94 30.87
C ALA A 52 4.35 -23.21 30.13
N PRO A 53 4.21 -22.89 28.85
CA PRO A 53 5.29 -22.25 28.12
C PRO A 53 5.69 -20.96 28.83
N GLU A 54 7.01 -20.79 29.03
CA GLU A 54 7.54 -19.55 29.59
C GLU A 54 7.06 -18.35 28.77
N PRO A 55 6.70 -17.22 29.42
CA PRO A 55 6.25 -16.05 28.70
C PRO A 55 7.39 -15.48 27.84
N LEU A 56 7.06 -15.12 26.63
CA LEU A 56 8.00 -14.47 25.70
C LEU A 56 8.43 -13.11 26.25
N VAL A 57 9.72 -12.82 26.12
CA VAL A 57 10.30 -11.51 26.44
C VAL A 57 10.71 -10.78 25.15
N ALA A 58 11.00 -9.48 25.26
CA ALA A 58 11.30 -8.64 24.10
C ALA A 58 12.47 -9.16 23.25
N ASP A 59 13.46 -9.78 23.89
CA ASP A 59 14.66 -10.32 23.25
C ASP A 59 14.40 -11.62 22.46
N ASP A 60 13.28 -12.27 22.69
CA ASP A 60 12.87 -13.48 21.96
C ASP A 60 12.34 -13.17 20.57
N ILE A 61 11.99 -11.90 20.30
CA ILE A 61 11.41 -11.47 19.04
C ILE A 61 12.44 -10.68 18.24
N THR A 62 12.84 -11.25 17.11
CA THR A 62 13.76 -10.59 16.17
C THR A 62 12.98 -9.88 15.07
N PHE A 63 13.22 -8.59 14.92
CA PHE A 63 12.68 -7.80 13.82
C PHE A 63 13.69 -7.71 12.66
N PRO A 64 13.23 -7.54 11.40
CA PRO A 64 14.12 -7.33 10.27
C PRO A 64 15.05 -6.13 10.45
N GLU A 65 16.26 -6.20 9.88
CA GLU A 65 17.21 -5.07 9.91
C GLU A 65 16.58 -3.81 9.29
N GLY A 66 16.72 -2.68 9.98
CA GLY A 66 16.17 -1.40 9.55
C GLY A 66 14.71 -1.16 9.92
N MET A 67 14.05 -2.13 10.57
CA MET A 67 12.71 -1.91 11.11
C MET A 67 12.80 -1.38 12.54
N GLU A 68 12.52 -0.10 12.72
CA GLU A 68 12.36 0.51 14.04
C GLU A 68 10.93 0.28 14.53
N VAL A 69 10.76 -0.57 15.52
CA VAL A 69 9.46 -0.84 16.14
C VAL A 69 9.40 -0.06 17.46
N PRO A 70 8.43 0.85 17.64
CA PRO A 70 8.24 1.58 18.89
C PRO A 70 8.05 0.64 20.08
N ASP A 71 8.56 0.99 21.24
CA ASP A 71 8.48 0.17 22.45
C ASP A 71 7.03 -0.14 22.82
N GLU A 72 6.10 0.81 22.65
CA GLU A 72 4.66 0.59 22.86
C GLU A 72 4.11 -0.56 22.00
N ILE A 73 4.52 -0.64 20.75
CA ILE A 73 4.08 -1.70 19.83
C ILE A 73 4.69 -3.06 20.23
N ARG A 74 5.94 -3.07 20.71
CA ARG A 74 6.58 -4.29 21.24
C ARG A 74 5.86 -4.81 22.45
N GLU A 75 5.53 -3.93 23.40
CA GLU A 75 4.82 -4.30 24.62
C GLU A 75 3.42 -4.84 24.32
N GLU A 76 2.70 -4.19 23.38
CA GLU A 76 1.38 -4.63 22.95
C GLU A 76 1.46 -6.01 22.24
N LEU A 77 2.47 -6.22 21.38
CA LEU A 77 2.73 -7.50 20.73
C LEU A 77 3.00 -8.61 21.78
N LEU A 78 3.86 -8.35 22.76
CA LEU A 78 4.16 -9.29 23.83
C LEU A 78 2.91 -9.59 24.67
N THR A 79 2.09 -8.60 24.95
CA THR A 79 0.83 -8.78 25.67
C THR A 79 -0.09 -9.74 24.92
N VAL A 80 -0.24 -9.56 23.61
CA VAL A 80 -1.07 -10.44 22.76
C VAL A 80 -0.50 -11.85 22.70
N LEU A 81 0.82 -12.00 22.57
CA LEU A 81 1.47 -13.31 22.44
C LEU A 81 1.45 -14.10 23.75
N ASN A 82 1.57 -13.42 24.88
CA ASN A 82 1.61 -14.03 26.22
C ASN A 82 0.21 -14.23 26.83
N ASP A 83 -0.85 -13.79 26.16
CA ASP A 83 -2.22 -14.03 26.63
C ASP A 83 -2.60 -15.51 26.42
N THR A 84 -2.37 -16.31 27.43
CA THR A 84 -2.68 -17.76 27.44
C THR A 84 -4.18 -18.05 27.62
N GLU A 85 -4.97 -17.06 28.05
CA GLU A 85 -6.40 -17.20 28.26
C GLU A 85 -7.19 -16.92 26.97
N ALA A 86 -6.64 -16.12 26.07
CA ALA A 86 -7.27 -15.81 24.79
C ALA A 86 -7.34 -17.04 23.89
N SER A 87 -8.47 -17.21 23.22
CA SER A 87 -8.60 -18.25 22.20
C SER A 87 -7.62 -18.00 21.03
N PRO A 88 -7.21 -19.04 20.27
CA PRO A 88 -6.37 -18.84 19.08
C PRO A 88 -6.97 -17.85 18.07
N LYS A 89 -8.30 -17.81 17.97
CA LYS A 89 -9.02 -16.86 17.10
C LYS A 89 -8.89 -15.43 17.61
N ASP A 90 -9.09 -15.22 18.92
CA ASP A 90 -9.04 -13.87 19.49
C ASP A 90 -7.62 -13.32 19.45
N ARG A 91 -6.62 -14.17 19.69
CA ARG A 91 -5.20 -13.82 19.56
C ARG A 91 -4.83 -13.47 18.11
N ALA A 92 -5.30 -14.24 17.14
CA ALA A 92 -5.11 -13.91 15.72
C ALA A 92 -5.77 -12.58 15.35
N GLN A 93 -6.97 -12.31 15.86
CA GLN A 93 -7.64 -11.03 15.62
C GLN A 93 -6.86 -9.86 16.25
N ALA A 94 -6.39 -10.02 17.48
CA ALA A 94 -5.58 -8.98 18.13
C ALA A 94 -4.28 -8.65 17.36
N LEU A 95 -3.64 -9.65 16.75
CA LEU A 95 -2.48 -9.42 15.87
C LEU A 95 -2.86 -8.66 14.59
N VAL A 96 -4.01 -8.94 14.00
CA VAL A 96 -4.54 -8.19 12.85
C VAL A 96 -4.83 -6.74 13.23
N ASP A 97 -5.44 -6.52 14.39
CA ASP A 97 -5.76 -5.18 14.89
C ASP A 97 -4.48 -4.38 15.19
N LEU A 98 -3.48 -5.03 15.80
CA LEU A 98 -2.16 -4.43 16.02
C LEU A 98 -1.48 -4.05 14.69
N GLN A 99 -1.53 -4.93 13.69
CA GLN A 99 -1.00 -4.63 12.35
C GLN A 99 -1.73 -3.44 11.70
N ALA A 100 -3.06 -3.37 11.84
CA ALA A 100 -3.85 -2.25 11.34
C ALA A 100 -3.48 -0.93 12.05
N LYS A 101 -3.26 -0.97 13.36
CA LYS A 101 -2.79 0.17 14.17
C LYS A 101 -1.42 0.67 13.65
N VAL A 102 -0.45 -0.23 13.48
CA VAL A 102 0.89 0.10 12.97
C VAL A 102 0.82 0.71 11.57
N ALA A 103 0.05 0.10 10.67
CA ALA A 103 -0.14 0.63 9.32
C ALA A 103 -0.79 2.02 9.31
N GLY A 104 -1.78 2.23 10.18
CA GLY A 104 -2.42 3.54 10.38
C GLY A 104 -1.43 4.60 10.86
N GLN A 105 -0.64 4.31 11.89
CA GLN A 105 0.39 5.21 12.41
C GLN A 105 1.44 5.56 11.36
N ALA A 106 1.91 4.57 10.60
CA ALA A 106 2.88 4.79 9.52
C ALA A 106 2.31 5.70 8.41
N SER A 107 1.05 5.50 8.03
CA SER A 107 0.35 6.32 7.05
C SER A 107 0.18 7.78 7.54
N GLU A 108 -0.18 7.96 8.80
CA GLU A 108 -0.32 9.26 9.41
C GLU A 108 1.02 10.00 9.50
N ALA A 109 2.08 9.32 9.94
CA ALA A 109 3.42 9.86 10.00
C ALA A 109 3.92 10.28 8.61
N ALA A 110 3.71 9.47 7.58
CA ALA A 110 4.06 9.80 6.20
C ALA A 110 3.29 11.03 5.69
N SER A 111 2.00 11.11 6.03
CA SER A 111 1.16 12.28 5.68
C SER A 111 1.64 13.56 6.35
N GLN A 112 1.98 13.49 7.64
CA GLN A 112 2.52 14.63 8.38
C GLN A 112 3.87 15.07 7.81
N GLN A 113 4.78 14.12 7.56
CA GLN A 113 6.08 14.41 6.95
C GLN A 113 5.94 15.09 5.59
N PHE A 114 5.00 14.63 4.77
CA PHE A 114 4.70 15.25 3.47
C PHE A 114 4.20 16.69 3.64
N GLN A 115 3.28 16.94 4.58
CA GLN A 115 2.77 18.30 4.85
C GLN A 115 3.87 19.23 5.38
N ASP A 116 4.75 18.73 6.24
CA ASP A 116 5.88 19.51 6.75
C ASP A 116 6.85 19.89 5.63
N GLN A 117 7.17 18.93 4.75
CA GLN A 117 7.98 19.17 3.57
C GLN A 117 7.34 20.23 2.65
N GLN A 118 6.02 20.18 2.45
CA GLN A 118 5.30 21.19 1.66
C GLN A 118 5.41 22.58 2.29
N ARG A 119 5.28 22.68 3.61
CA ARG A 119 5.45 23.95 4.33
C ARG A 119 6.88 24.49 4.18
N GLN A 120 7.88 23.64 4.35
CA GLN A 120 9.28 24.05 4.14
C GLN A 120 9.50 24.62 2.74
N TRP A 121 9.07 23.92 1.71
CA TRP A 121 9.20 24.39 0.34
C TRP A 121 8.49 25.71 0.09
N GLN A 122 7.28 25.88 0.61
CA GLN A 122 6.57 27.15 0.50
C GLN A 122 7.32 28.30 1.16
N ASP A 123 7.92 28.05 2.32
CA ASP A 123 8.69 29.06 3.04
C ASP A 123 10.03 29.37 2.33
N GLU A 124 10.67 28.38 1.73
CA GLU A 124 11.83 28.59 0.86
C GLU A 124 11.49 29.51 -0.32
N VAL A 125 10.36 29.27 -0.99
CA VAL A 125 9.91 30.12 -2.12
C VAL A 125 9.56 31.53 -1.67
N LYS A 126 8.88 31.71 -0.54
CA LYS A 126 8.53 33.03 -0.01
C LYS A 126 9.77 33.84 0.38
N ASN A 127 10.80 33.20 0.87
CA ASN A 127 12.05 33.81 1.31
C ASN A 127 13.12 33.88 0.22
N ASP A 128 12.82 33.38 -0.97
CA ASP A 128 13.74 33.40 -2.09
C ASP A 128 14.02 34.83 -2.57
N PRO A 129 15.30 35.23 -2.80
CA PRO A 129 15.65 36.61 -3.17
C PRO A 129 15.14 37.02 -4.55
N GLU A 130 14.91 36.10 -5.47
CA GLU A 130 14.45 36.39 -6.84
C GLU A 130 12.93 36.33 -6.97
N ILE A 131 12.29 35.38 -6.29
CA ILE A 131 10.87 35.05 -6.45
C ILE A 131 10.05 35.62 -5.31
N GLY A 132 10.59 35.59 -4.09
CA GLY A 132 9.93 35.98 -2.85
C GLY A 132 9.84 37.48 -2.64
N GLY A 133 9.56 37.86 -1.39
CA GLY A 133 9.47 39.25 -0.97
C GLY A 133 8.32 40.02 -1.61
N GLU A 134 8.56 41.30 -1.90
CA GLU A 134 7.54 42.23 -2.45
C GLU A 134 7.01 41.77 -3.84
N LYS A 135 7.83 41.08 -4.63
CA LYS A 135 7.46 40.60 -5.96
C LYS A 135 6.81 39.22 -5.96
N PHE A 136 6.70 38.57 -4.82
CA PHE A 136 6.19 37.20 -4.71
C PHE A 136 4.88 36.98 -5.44
N GLN A 137 3.89 37.84 -5.19
CA GLN A 137 2.56 37.72 -5.79
C GLN A 137 2.60 37.90 -7.32
N SER A 138 3.36 38.88 -7.81
CA SER A 138 3.49 39.13 -9.25
C SER A 138 4.23 38.01 -9.97
N ASN A 139 5.24 37.43 -9.34
CA ASN A 139 6.00 36.31 -9.89
C ASN A 139 5.14 35.04 -9.96
N LEU A 140 4.38 34.73 -8.89
CA LEU A 140 3.43 33.63 -8.90
C LEU A 140 2.34 33.79 -9.97
N GLN A 141 1.79 34.99 -10.14
CA GLN A 141 0.82 35.24 -11.22
C GLN A 141 1.41 35.02 -12.61
N GLY A 142 2.70 35.36 -12.79
CA GLY A 142 3.42 35.06 -14.03
C GLY A 142 3.52 33.55 -14.28
N ILE A 143 3.87 32.80 -13.27
CA ILE A 143 3.97 31.33 -13.34
C ILE A 143 2.58 30.72 -13.58
N GLN A 144 1.53 31.17 -12.88
CA GLN A 144 0.17 30.68 -13.06
C GLN A 144 -0.30 30.85 -14.51
N ARG A 145 -0.10 32.06 -15.09
CA ARG A 145 -0.43 32.29 -16.50
C ARG A 145 0.29 31.37 -17.46
N LEU A 146 1.55 31.08 -17.19
CA LEU A 146 2.33 30.12 -17.96
C LEU A 146 1.73 28.70 -17.86
N VAL A 147 1.40 28.28 -16.66
CA VAL A 147 0.79 26.95 -16.41
C VAL A 147 -0.61 26.88 -17.06
N ASP A 148 -1.41 27.93 -16.97
CA ASP A 148 -2.75 27.99 -17.58
C ASP A 148 -2.67 27.95 -19.12
N GLN A 149 -1.62 28.51 -19.71
CA GLN A 149 -1.44 28.58 -21.15
C GLN A 149 -0.86 27.30 -21.75
N PHE A 150 0.05 26.65 -21.06
CA PHE A 150 0.85 25.52 -21.57
C PHE A 150 0.63 24.21 -20.83
N GLY A 151 0.10 24.27 -19.60
CA GLY A 151 -0.24 23.11 -18.80
C GLY A 151 -1.60 22.52 -19.18
N ASN A 152 -1.86 21.35 -18.69
CA ASN A 152 -3.17 20.70 -18.74
C ASN A 152 -3.57 20.23 -17.34
N GLU A 153 -4.79 19.71 -17.23
CA GLU A 153 -5.34 19.23 -15.96
C GLU A 153 -4.49 18.10 -15.34
N GLU A 154 -3.96 17.20 -16.17
CA GLU A 154 -3.08 16.10 -15.74
C GLU A 154 -1.78 16.63 -15.14
N PHE A 155 -1.17 17.63 -15.79
CA PHE A 155 0.03 18.29 -15.28
C PHE A 155 -0.23 18.95 -13.92
N ALA A 156 -1.32 19.72 -13.81
CA ALA A 156 -1.73 20.35 -12.54
C ALA A 156 -1.97 19.31 -11.45
N GLY A 157 -2.60 18.18 -11.79
CA GLY A 157 -2.81 17.04 -10.90
C GLY A 157 -1.51 16.44 -10.37
N VAL A 158 -0.52 16.23 -11.24
CA VAL A 158 0.81 15.71 -10.85
C VAL A 158 1.53 16.72 -9.93
N MET A 159 1.52 18.01 -10.26
CA MET A 159 2.13 19.05 -9.42
C MET A 159 1.51 19.10 -8.03
N ALA A 160 0.18 18.97 -7.95
CA ALA A 160 -0.55 18.95 -6.68
C ALA A 160 -0.27 17.66 -5.87
N ALA A 161 -0.35 16.50 -6.52
CA ALA A 161 -0.17 15.20 -5.85
C ALA A 161 1.24 15.00 -5.29
N THR A 162 2.26 15.49 -6.01
CA THR A 162 3.66 15.39 -5.60
C THR A 162 4.11 16.58 -4.74
N GLY A 163 3.34 17.67 -4.70
CA GLY A 163 3.73 18.93 -4.10
C GLY A 163 4.86 19.65 -4.83
N ALA A 164 5.24 19.17 -6.00
CA ALA A 164 6.36 19.72 -6.77
C ALA A 164 6.17 21.20 -7.12
N GLY A 165 4.92 21.67 -7.23
CA GLY A 165 4.59 23.08 -7.43
C GLY A 165 5.06 24.02 -6.29
N ASN A 166 5.39 23.48 -5.13
CA ASN A 166 5.94 24.24 -4.00
C ASN A 166 7.48 24.18 -3.92
N ASN A 167 8.12 23.30 -4.70
CA ASN A 167 9.57 23.14 -4.66
C ASN A 167 10.27 24.33 -5.31
N ILE A 168 11.26 24.92 -4.61
CA ILE A 168 11.95 26.14 -5.06
C ILE A 168 12.61 25.98 -6.44
N HIS A 169 13.18 24.82 -6.75
CA HIS A 169 13.82 24.59 -8.02
C HIS A 169 12.82 24.51 -9.18
N VAL A 170 11.64 23.93 -8.93
CA VAL A 170 10.54 23.87 -9.90
C VAL A 170 9.96 25.27 -10.11
N VAL A 171 9.74 26.02 -9.03
CA VAL A 171 9.22 27.38 -9.10
C VAL A 171 10.18 28.31 -9.83
N ARG A 172 11.49 28.23 -9.56
CA ARG A 172 12.52 28.99 -10.29
C ARG A 172 12.54 28.66 -11.78
N PHE A 173 12.41 27.39 -12.13
CA PHE A 173 12.34 26.95 -13.52
C PHE A 173 11.17 27.61 -14.25
N PHE A 174 9.97 27.53 -13.67
CA PHE A 174 8.78 28.15 -14.28
C PHE A 174 8.85 29.67 -14.28
N HIS A 175 9.42 30.29 -13.26
CA HIS A 175 9.64 31.72 -13.21
C HIS A 175 10.55 32.19 -14.35
N ALA A 176 11.68 31.50 -14.58
CA ALA A 176 12.59 31.84 -15.69
C ALA A 176 11.91 31.70 -17.05
N ILE A 177 11.08 30.68 -17.26
CA ILE A 177 10.30 30.52 -18.50
C ILE A 177 9.26 31.64 -18.62
N ALA A 178 8.52 31.95 -17.54
CA ALA A 178 7.49 33.00 -17.55
C ALA A 178 8.10 34.37 -17.91
N GLN A 179 9.29 34.69 -17.42
CA GLN A 179 10.00 35.91 -17.81
C GLN A 179 10.31 35.92 -19.30
N LYS A 180 10.83 34.82 -19.86
CA LYS A 180 11.15 34.72 -21.28
C LYS A 180 9.93 34.83 -22.19
N VAL A 181 8.83 34.21 -21.80
CA VAL A 181 7.56 34.29 -22.55
C VAL A 181 6.98 35.71 -22.50
N ASN A 182 7.02 36.38 -21.35
CA ASN A 182 6.52 37.73 -21.18
C ASN A 182 7.36 38.79 -21.90
N GLU A 183 8.66 38.58 -22.05
CA GLU A 183 9.56 39.49 -22.79
C GLU A 183 9.37 39.40 -24.31
N GLY A 184 8.47 38.56 -24.83
CA GLY A 184 8.18 38.41 -26.26
C GLY A 184 9.36 37.87 -27.08
N GLY A 185 10.40 37.37 -26.39
CA GLY A 185 11.54 36.78 -27.08
C GLY A 185 11.23 35.34 -27.50
N PRO A 186 11.66 34.89 -28.69
CA PRO A 186 11.62 33.48 -29.02
C PRO A 186 12.37 32.73 -27.91
N ILE A 187 11.83 31.60 -27.44
CA ILE A 187 12.57 30.66 -26.57
C ILE A 187 13.74 30.17 -27.44
N SER A 188 14.78 30.97 -27.50
CA SER A 188 16.03 30.58 -28.13
C SER A 188 16.77 29.71 -27.17
N GLY A 189 16.38 28.43 -27.09
CA GLY A 189 17.26 27.38 -26.67
C GLY A 189 18.37 27.32 -27.73
N ALA A 190 19.42 28.13 -27.57
CA ALA A 190 20.66 27.79 -28.22
C ALA A 190 20.98 26.36 -27.76
N PRO A 191 21.24 25.39 -28.66
CA PRO A 191 21.66 24.08 -28.27
C PRO A 191 22.98 24.26 -27.51
N ALA A 192 22.93 24.25 -26.18
CA ALA A 192 24.11 23.86 -25.42
C ALA A 192 24.55 22.55 -26.07
N ASN A 193 25.84 22.42 -26.40
CA ASN A 193 26.38 21.23 -27.05
C ASN A 193 25.64 20.01 -26.57
N ALA A 194 25.07 19.22 -27.51
CA ALA A 194 24.11 18.17 -27.21
C ALA A 194 24.58 17.16 -26.13
N GLU A 195 25.89 17.15 -25.88
CA GLU A 195 26.53 16.30 -24.89
C GLU A 195 26.44 16.82 -23.43
N ASP A 196 26.25 18.13 -23.23
CA ASP A 196 26.23 18.75 -21.89
C ASP A 196 24.86 19.29 -21.46
N SER A 197 23.81 19.08 -22.28
CA SER A 197 22.49 19.56 -21.95
C SER A 197 21.91 18.84 -20.71
N ALA A 198 21.14 19.55 -19.90
CA ALA A 198 20.43 18.97 -18.78
C ALA A 198 19.52 17.80 -19.22
N ALA A 199 18.99 17.88 -20.44
CA ALA A 199 18.19 16.82 -21.06
C ALA A 199 19.02 15.56 -21.32
N SER A 200 20.26 15.68 -21.80
CA SER A 200 21.16 14.54 -22.02
C SER A 200 21.57 13.85 -20.72
N ARG A 201 21.59 14.56 -19.60
CA ARG A 201 21.87 14.00 -18.27
C ARG A 201 20.66 13.30 -17.68
N MET A 202 19.44 13.82 -17.93
CA MET A 202 18.21 13.22 -17.47
C MET A 202 17.76 12.00 -18.32
N PHE A 203 18.13 11.98 -19.60
CA PHE A 203 17.73 10.93 -20.54
C PHE A 203 18.94 10.37 -21.31
N PRO A 204 19.86 9.64 -20.64
CA PRO A 204 21.10 9.16 -21.29
C PRO A 204 20.85 8.18 -22.45
N SER A 205 19.67 7.58 -22.52
CA SER A 205 19.26 6.66 -23.58
C SER A 205 18.72 7.32 -24.86
N MET A 206 18.55 8.65 -24.87
CA MET A 206 18.07 9.42 -26.04
C MET A 206 19.21 10.06 -26.88
N LYS A 207 20.42 9.55 -26.78
CA LYS A 207 21.52 9.94 -27.69
C LYS A 207 21.24 9.27 -29.04
N GLY A 208 20.62 10.02 -29.96
CA GLY A 208 20.47 9.70 -31.36
C GLY A 208 21.56 10.39 -32.19
#